data_7a7758d9ee87654dfa18227a05278b4c
#
_entry.id   7a7758d9ee87654dfa18227a05278b4c
#
_cell.length_a   1.000
_cell.length_b   1.000
_cell.length_c   1.000
_cell.angle_alpha   90.00
_cell.angle_beta   90.00
_cell.angle_gamma   90.00
#
_symmetry.space_group_name_H-M   'P 1'
#
loop_
_entity.id
_entity.type
_entity.pdbx_description
1 polymer ?
#
loop_
_entity_poly.entity_id
_entity_poly.type
_entity_poly.pdbx_seq_one_letter_code
_entity_poly.pdbx_strand_id
1 'polypeptide(L)'
;VDIFKSSDGATSWLQVSHWWGGCFQEVHADQHSMAYKPGSSTELVFGNDGGVFYSSNANALPAAVVIDGRNSGYNVTQFYACASHPTAGSNYYLAGAQDNGTQKFTSAGMNSTTEPVGGDGAFCHIDQTNANIQTAQYTNNNAYRSTNGGASFSGLPSEATGRFINPSDYDNNQD
;
A
#
# COMPACT_ATOMS: atom_id res chain seq x y z
N VAL A 1 11.78 3.29 -8.45
CA VAL A 1 11.12 2.12 -7.97
C VAL A 1 12.05 1.25 -7.15
N ASP A 2 13.07 0.59 -7.74
CA ASP A 2 14.03 -0.21 -7.00
C ASP A 2 15.25 0.61 -6.57
N ILE A 3 16.02 0.10 -5.61
CA ILE A 3 17.25 0.74 -5.16
C ILE A 3 18.44 0.10 -5.89
N PHE A 4 19.26 0.95 -6.48
CA PHE A 4 20.51 0.58 -7.11
C PHE A 4 21.69 1.26 -6.39
N LYS A 5 22.82 0.59 -6.34
CA LYS A 5 24.05 1.11 -5.74
C LYS A 5 25.23 0.98 -6.69
N SER A 6 26.01 2.03 -6.77
CA SER A 6 27.34 2.02 -7.36
C SER A 6 28.41 1.96 -6.27
N SER A 7 29.48 1.23 -6.51
CA SER A 7 30.69 1.18 -5.67
C SER A 7 31.95 1.62 -6.42
N ASP A 8 31.82 2.15 -7.63
CA ASP A 8 32.89 2.50 -8.55
C ASP A 8 32.76 3.93 -9.15
N GLY A 9 32.18 4.86 -8.38
CA GLY A 9 31.99 6.23 -8.81
C GLY A 9 30.96 6.43 -9.92
N ALA A 10 29.87 5.66 -9.86
CA ALA A 10 28.76 5.66 -10.81
C ALA A 10 29.11 5.10 -12.23
N THR A 11 30.22 4.37 -12.34
CA THR A 11 30.60 3.70 -13.59
C THR A 11 29.69 2.50 -13.86
N SER A 12 29.32 1.76 -12.82
CA SER A 12 28.35 0.67 -12.87
C SER A 12 27.35 0.74 -11.71
N TRP A 13 26.18 0.11 -11.89
CA TRP A 13 25.12 0.10 -10.91
C TRP A 13 24.59 -1.32 -10.75
N LEU A 14 24.45 -1.77 -9.52
CA LEU A 14 23.87 -3.06 -9.17
C LEU A 14 22.60 -2.87 -8.35
N GLN A 15 21.60 -3.65 -8.64
CA GLN A 15 20.34 -3.64 -7.90
C GLN A 15 20.55 -4.18 -6.48
N VAL A 16 19.97 -3.50 -5.49
CA VAL A 16 20.07 -3.85 -4.06
C VAL A 16 18.74 -4.36 -3.53
N SER A 17 17.63 -3.82 -4.01
CA SER A 17 16.30 -4.20 -3.55
C SER A 17 15.33 -4.38 -4.73
N HIS A 18 14.22 -5.03 -4.44
CA HIS A 18 13.09 -5.11 -5.35
C HIS A 18 11.78 -4.88 -4.59
N TRP A 19 10.82 -4.17 -5.19
CA TRP A 19 9.59 -3.76 -4.51
C TRP A 19 8.69 -4.93 -4.10
N TRP A 20 8.80 -6.10 -4.71
CA TRP A 20 8.11 -7.32 -4.29
C TRP A 20 9.06 -8.41 -3.74
N GLY A 21 10.32 -8.09 -3.47
CA GLY A 21 11.30 -9.07 -3.00
C GLY A 21 11.86 -9.98 -4.11
N GLY A 22 11.41 -11.21 -4.21
CA GLY A 22 11.96 -12.18 -5.17
C GLY A 22 13.34 -12.68 -4.76
N CYS A 23 14.36 -12.48 -5.61
CA CYS A 23 15.77 -12.78 -5.31
C CYS A 23 16.49 -11.65 -4.56
N PHE A 24 15.80 -10.52 -4.32
CA PHE A 24 16.31 -9.35 -3.61
C PHE A 24 15.56 -9.16 -2.29
N GLN A 25 16.10 -8.32 -1.40
CA GLN A 25 15.36 -7.85 -0.25
C GLN A 25 14.22 -6.95 -0.70
N GLU A 26 13.08 -7.07 -0.03
CA GLU A 26 11.91 -6.28 -0.30
C GLU A 26 12.06 -4.89 0.32
N VAL A 27 11.95 -3.86 -0.50
CA VAL A 27 11.84 -2.46 -0.08
C VAL A 27 10.75 -1.84 -0.93
N HIS A 28 9.74 -1.28 -0.28
CA HIS A 28 8.59 -0.68 -0.96
C HIS A 28 9.01 0.26 -2.08
N ALA A 29 8.18 0.35 -3.12
CA ALA A 29 8.42 1.22 -4.26
C ALA A 29 8.44 2.72 -3.89
N ASP A 30 8.72 3.54 -4.89
CA ASP A 30 8.59 4.99 -4.91
C ASP A 30 9.39 5.69 -3.81
N GLN A 31 10.72 5.61 -4.01
CA GLN A 31 11.69 6.20 -3.11
C GLN A 31 11.63 7.74 -3.20
N HIS A 32 11.37 8.43 -2.08
CA HIS A 32 11.25 9.88 -2.01
C HIS A 32 12.50 10.56 -1.45
N SER A 33 13.13 9.95 -0.47
CA SER A 33 14.27 10.54 0.21
C SER A 33 15.22 9.52 0.77
N MET A 34 16.47 9.91 0.92
CA MET A 34 17.47 9.17 1.69
C MET A 34 18.39 10.14 2.42
N ALA A 35 18.84 9.76 3.59
CA ALA A 35 19.78 10.54 4.39
C ALA A 35 20.75 9.65 5.14
N TYR A 36 22.04 9.95 5.03
CA TYR A 36 23.03 9.36 5.93
C TYR A 36 22.96 9.98 7.31
N LYS A 37 23.15 9.17 8.33
CA LYS A 37 23.35 9.67 9.69
C LYS A 37 24.57 10.57 9.73
N PRO A 38 24.50 11.77 10.34
CA PRO A 38 25.65 12.67 10.45
C PRO A 38 26.88 11.97 11.01
N GLY A 39 28.00 12.07 10.30
CA GLY A 39 29.27 11.44 10.68
C GLY A 39 29.37 9.94 10.39
N SER A 40 28.37 9.33 9.75
CA SER A 40 28.38 7.92 9.35
C SER A 40 28.35 7.78 7.84
N SER A 41 29.15 6.85 7.29
CA SER A 41 29.07 6.40 5.91
C SER A 41 28.35 5.06 5.77
N THR A 42 27.86 4.50 6.87
CA THR A 42 27.27 3.16 6.91
C THR A 42 25.78 3.18 7.25
N GLU A 43 25.35 4.17 8.04
CA GLU A 43 23.98 4.26 8.52
C GLU A 43 23.18 5.19 7.60
N LEU A 44 22.12 4.63 6.98
CA LEU A 44 21.30 5.31 5.97
C LEU A 44 19.84 5.04 6.23
N VAL A 45 19.02 6.07 6.14
CA VAL A 45 17.55 6.02 6.23
C VAL A 45 16.97 6.31 4.85
N PHE A 46 15.90 5.58 4.49
CA PHE A 46 15.12 5.78 3.28
C PHE A 46 13.67 6.08 3.66
N GLY A 47 13.04 6.96 2.93
CA GLY A 47 11.59 7.21 2.98
C GLY A 47 10.96 6.90 1.63
N ASN A 48 9.91 6.10 1.63
CA ASN A 48 9.13 5.72 0.46
C ASN A 48 7.64 5.59 0.82
N ASP A 49 6.78 5.23 -0.15
CA ASP A 49 5.33 5.11 0.07
C ASP A 49 4.94 4.00 1.07
N GLY A 50 5.81 3.03 1.30
CA GLY A 50 5.65 2.00 2.34
C GLY A 50 6.17 2.40 3.72
N GLY A 51 6.71 3.62 3.88
CA GLY A 51 7.18 4.16 5.15
C GLY A 51 8.69 4.36 5.25
N VAL A 52 9.28 3.97 6.37
CA VAL A 52 10.69 4.20 6.72
C VAL A 52 11.47 2.90 6.70
N PHE A 53 12.60 2.92 6.03
CA PHE A 53 13.57 1.83 5.94
C PHE A 53 14.95 2.30 6.39
N TYR A 54 15.77 1.38 6.87
CA TYR A 54 17.08 1.69 7.43
C TYR A 54 18.12 0.65 7.03
N SER A 55 19.32 1.11 6.75
CA SER A 55 20.52 0.28 6.59
C SER A 55 21.59 0.69 7.60
N SER A 56 22.20 -0.27 8.26
CA SER A 56 23.38 -0.06 9.12
C SER A 56 24.70 -0.32 8.39
N ASN A 57 24.66 -0.84 7.17
CA ASN A 57 25.83 -1.24 6.39
C ASN A 57 25.77 -0.75 4.93
N ALA A 58 25.22 0.45 4.71
CA ALA A 58 25.06 1.05 3.39
C ALA A 58 26.34 1.16 2.58
N ASN A 59 27.52 1.14 3.23
CA ASN A 59 28.83 1.14 2.57
C ASN A 59 29.28 -0.26 2.08
N ALA A 60 28.62 -1.32 2.46
CA ALA A 60 28.95 -2.66 2.00
C ALA A 60 28.83 -2.81 0.47
N LEU A 61 29.39 -3.86 -0.12
CA LEU A 61 29.16 -4.18 -1.53
C LEU A 61 27.65 -4.36 -1.79
N PRO A 62 27.15 -4.05 -2.99
CA PRO A 62 25.71 -4.03 -3.27
C PRO A 62 24.97 -5.29 -2.82
N ALA A 63 25.52 -6.48 -3.09
CA ALA A 63 24.92 -7.75 -2.69
C ALA A 63 24.92 -8.03 -1.17
N ALA A 64 25.65 -7.25 -0.38
CA ALA A 64 25.78 -7.40 1.07
C ALA A 64 25.08 -6.26 1.86
N VAL A 65 24.52 -5.28 1.19
CA VAL A 65 23.72 -4.24 1.85
C VAL A 65 22.45 -4.87 2.41
N VAL A 66 22.13 -4.55 3.66
CA VAL A 66 20.88 -4.97 4.32
C VAL A 66 20.03 -3.72 4.57
N ILE A 67 18.77 -3.79 4.20
CA ILE A 67 17.79 -2.73 4.41
C ILE A 67 16.58 -3.32 5.15
N ASP A 68 16.27 -2.78 6.32
CA ASP A 68 15.18 -3.25 7.16
C ASP A 68 14.08 -2.20 7.24
N GLY A 69 12.80 -2.64 7.21
CA GLY A 69 11.65 -1.79 7.51
C GLY A 69 11.67 -1.33 8.98
N ARG A 70 11.34 -0.07 9.20
CA ARG A 70 11.24 0.56 10.54
C ARG A 70 9.84 1.07 10.84
N ASN A 71 8.83 0.38 10.35
CA ASN A 71 7.43 0.79 10.42
C ASN A 71 6.69 0.27 11.66
N SER A 72 7.35 -0.50 12.53
CA SER A 72 6.72 -0.98 13.77
C SER A 72 6.32 0.19 14.67
N GLY A 73 5.03 0.31 14.96
CA GLY A 73 4.46 1.45 15.70
C GLY A 73 4.30 2.73 14.86
N TYR A 74 4.67 2.71 13.61
CA TYR A 74 4.44 3.82 12.67
C TYR A 74 3.11 3.61 11.96
N ASN A 75 2.03 4.14 12.55
CA ASN A 75 0.66 3.90 12.08
C ASN A 75 0.16 5.11 11.28
N VAL A 76 0.74 5.32 10.10
CA VAL A 76 0.36 6.40 9.19
C VAL A 76 0.05 5.80 7.82
N THR A 77 -1.15 6.09 7.32
CA THR A 77 -1.58 5.76 5.95
C THR A 77 -2.49 6.88 5.45
N GLN A 78 -2.31 7.28 4.22
CA GLN A 78 -3.18 8.24 3.55
C GLN A 78 -4.19 7.48 2.69
N PHE A 79 -5.47 7.77 2.88
CA PHE A 79 -6.56 7.15 2.14
C PHE A 79 -7.19 8.13 1.16
N TYR A 80 -7.54 7.65 -0.03
CA TYR A 80 -8.34 8.39 -1.00
C TYR A 80 -9.80 8.49 -0.58
N ALA A 81 -10.35 7.38 -0.08
CA ALA A 81 -11.72 7.30 0.39
C ALA A 81 -11.86 6.21 1.46
N CYS A 82 -12.93 6.29 2.22
CA CYS A 82 -13.29 5.26 3.20
C CYS A 82 -14.81 5.04 3.21
N ALA A 83 -15.21 3.83 3.60
CA ALA A 83 -16.60 3.43 3.79
C ALA A 83 -16.78 2.80 5.17
N SER A 84 -17.85 3.16 5.86
CA SER A 84 -18.23 2.61 7.16
C SER A 84 -19.34 1.58 7.03
N HIS A 85 -19.31 0.57 7.88
CA HIS A 85 -20.39 -0.40 8.00
C HIS A 85 -21.66 0.28 8.52
N PRO A 86 -22.87 -0.05 8.00
CA PRO A 86 -24.13 0.60 8.40
C PRO A 86 -24.54 0.33 9.84
N THR A 87 -24.07 -0.73 10.47
CA THR A 87 -24.38 -1.01 11.88
C THR A 87 -23.72 0.00 12.79
N ALA A 88 -24.51 0.73 13.56
CA ALA A 88 -24.03 1.71 14.52
C ALA A 88 -23.04 1.08 15.52
N GLY A 89 -21.91 1.75 15.75
CA GLY A 89 -20.85 1.28 16.65
C GLY A 89 -19.97 0.16 16.08
N SER A 90 -20.16 -0.22 14.82
CA SER A 90 -19.28 -1.17 14.14
C SER A 90 -17.87 -0.59 13.96
N ASN A 91 -16.87 -1.43 14.18
CA ASN A 91 -15.48 -1.10 13.88
C ASN A 91 -15.06 -1.62 12.49
N TYR A 92 -16.03 -1.95 11.64
CA TYR A 92 -15.75 -2.39 10.29
C TYR A 92 -15.70 -1.19 9.34
N TYR A 93 -14.57 -1.03 8.67
CA TYR A 93 -14.33 0.01 7.66
C TYR A 93 -13.57 -0.58 6.47
N LEU A 94 -13.81 -0.02 5.29
CA LEU A 94 -12.91 -0.16 4.14
C LEU A 94 -12.28 1.19 3.85
N ALA A 95 -11.01 1.19 3.42
CA ALA A 95 -10.32 2.41 3.02
C ALA A 95 -9.29 2.10 1.93
N GLY A 96 -9.33 2.84 0.83
CA GLY A 96 -8.41 2.66 -0.30
C GLY A 96 -7.23 3.61 -0.21
N ALA A 97 -6.02 3.07 -0.31
CA ALA A 97 -4.76 3.80 -0.28
C ALA A 97 -3.91 3.46 -1.51
N GLN A 98 -3.30 4.46 -2.12
CA GLN A 98 -2.31 4.24 -3.17
C GLN A 98 -1.18 3.35 -2.65
N ASP A 99 -0.68 2.45 -3.47
CA ASP A 99 0.42 1.51 -3.20
C ASP A 99 0.22 0.55 -2.00
N ASN A 100 -0.90 0.69 -1.27
CA ASN A 100 -1.20 -0.08 -0.07
C ASN A 100 -2.58 -0.75 -0.13
N GLY A 101 -3.19 -0.82 -1.29
CA GLY A 101 -4.44 -1.52 -1.55
C GLY A 101 -5.67 -0.98 -0.84
N THR A 102 -6.74 -1.76 -0.87
CA THR A 102 -7.93 -1.52 -0.05
C THR A 102 -7.75 -2.20 1.31
N GLN A 103 -7.67 -1.41 2.37
CA GLN A 103 -7.51 -1.89 3.73
C GLN A 103 -8.87 -2.16 4.38
N LYS A 104 -9.01 -3.29 5.03
CA LYS A 104 -10.19 -3.67 5.81
C LYS A 104 -9.87 -3.69 7.29
N PHE A 105 -10.58 -2.85 8.04
CA PHE A 105 -10.53 -2.76 9.50
C PHE A 105 -11.69 -3.55 10.08
N THR A 106 -11.48 -4.27 11.17
CA THR A 106 -12.52 -5.09 11.82
C THR A 106 -12.53 -4.93 13.35
N SER A 107 -11.63 -4.11 13.89
CA SER A 107 -11.52 -3.89 15.34
C SER A 107 -11.09 -2.46 15.64
N ALA A 108 -11.46 -1.96 16.82
CA ALA A 108 -11.06 -0.65 17.32
C ALA A 108 -9.57 -0.60 17.66
N GLY A 109 -9.00 0.60 17.60
CA GLY A 109 -7.62 0.88 18.00
C GLY A 109 -6.60 0.53 16.88
N MET A 110 -5.33 0.49 17.26
CA MET A 110 -4.21 0.21 16.37
C MET A 110 -4.01 -1.30 16.22
N ASN A 111 -4.80 -1.90 15.37
CA ASN A 111 -4.75 -3.33 15.06
C ASN A 111 -4.36 -3.53 13.60
N SER A 112 -3.85 -4.73 13.31
CA SER A 112 -3.56 -5.12 11.93
C SER A 112 -4.83 -5.10 11.08
N THR A 113 -4.70 -4.60 9.88
CA THR A 113 -5.72 -4.66 8.83
C THR A 113 -5.52 -5.89 7.95
N THR A 114 -6.49 -6.19 7.11
CA THR A 114 -6.32 -7.11 5.98
C THR A 114 -6.47 -6.33 4.68
N GLU A 115 -5.84 -6.81 3.63
CA GLU A 115 -5.84 -6.22 2.29
C GLU A 115 -6.64 -7.11 1.31
N PRO A 116 -7.97 -6.96 1.24
CA PRO A 116 -8.79 -7.81 0.37
C PRO A 116 -8.61 -7.53 -1.13
N VAL A 117 -8.17 -6.34 -1.50
CA VAL A 117 -7.80 -5.97 -2.87
C VAL A 117 -6.48 -5.23 -2.80
N GLY A 118 -5.45 -5.79 -3.44
CA GLY A 118 -4.09 -5.27 -3.40
C GLY A 118 -3.80 -4.18 -4.43
N GLY A 119 -2.56 -3.69 -4.41
CA GLY A 119 -2.04 -2.67 -5.33
C GLY A 119 -2.48 -1.26 -4.96
N ASP A 120 -3.02 -0.49 -5.90
CA ASP A 120 -3.47 0.89 -5.66
C ASP A 120 -4.95 0.93 -5.26
N GLY A 121 -5.22 0.97 -3.97
CA GLY A 121 -6.58 1.15 -3.48
C GLY A 121 -7.10 2.56 -3.75
N ALA A 122 -8.35 2.65 -4.20
CA ALA A 122 -9.01 3.90 -4.54
C ALA A 122 -10.33 4.07 -3.76
N PHE A 123 -11.42 4.39 -4.46
CA PHE A 123 -12.72 4.53 -3.81
C PHE A 123 -13.28 3.16 -3.41
N CYS A 124 -13.94 3.11 -2.27
CA CYS A 124 -14.59 1.91 -1.76
C CYS A 124 -15.94 2.27 -1.13
N HIS A 125 -16.88 1.34 -1.20
CA HIS A 125 -18.24 1.54 -0.67
C HIS A 125 -18.72 0.30 0.05
N ILE A 126 -19.59 0.51 1.03
CA ILE A 126 -20.35 -0.54 1.72
C ILE A 126 -21.82 -0.13 1.62
N ASP A 127 -22.64 -1.00 1.04
CA ASP A 127 -24.07 -0.77 0.92
C ASP A 127 -24.69 -0.57 2.31
N GLN A 128 -25.44 0.53 2.47
CA GLN A 128 -25.98 0.92 3.75
C GLN A 128 -27.29 0.18 4.10
N THR A 129 -27.87 -0.55 3.13
CA THR A 129 -29.06 -1.39 3.31
C THR A 129 -28.69 -2.87 3.40
N ASN A 130 -27.61 -3.27 2.71
CA ASN A 130 -27.12 -4.65 2.69
C ASN A 130 -25.59 -4.70 2.74
N ALA A 131 -25.02 -4.69 3.94
CA ALA A 131 -23.59 -4.68 4.16
C ALA A 131 -22.81 -5.87 3.55
N ASN A 132 -23.49 -6.90 3.04
CA ASN A 132 -22.84 -7.96 2.27
C ASN A 132 -22.33 -7.46 0.91
N ILE A 133 -22.96 -6.40 0.38
CA ILE A 133 -22.53 -5.78 -0.88
C ILE A 133 -21.51 -4.71 -0.58
N GLN A 134 -20.33 -4.88 -1.15
CA GLN A 134 -19.23 -3.94 -0.97
C GLN A 134 -18.49 -3.81 -2.29
N THR A 135 -17.93 -2.63 -2.54
CA THR A 135 -17.09 -2.38 -3.71
C THR A 135 -15.73 -1.82 -3.28
N ALA A 136 -14.72 -2.12 -4.06
CA ALA A 136 -13.38 -1.56 -3.96
C ALA A 136 -12.86 -1.27 -5.36
N GLN A 137 -12.17 -0.17 -5.53
CA GLN A 137 -11.58 0.21 -6.81
C GLN A 137 -10.07 0.12 -6.77
N TYR A 138 -9.53 -0.22 -7.92
CA TYR A 138 -8.14 -0.12 -8.30
C TYR A 138 -7.99 0.98 -9.36
N THR A 139 -6.81 1.19 -9.91
CA THR A 139 -6.55 2.21 -10.94
C THR A 139 -7.31 1.94 -12.26
N ASN A 140 -7.41 2.96 -13.09
CA ASN A 140 -7.93 2.88 -14.46
C ASN A 140 -9.34 2.30 -14.57
N ASN A 141 -10.20 2.63 -13.61
CA ASN A 141 -11.60 2.19 -13.54
C ASN A 141 -11.78 0.67 -13.33
N ASN A 142 -10.77 -0.03 -12.85
CA ASN A 142 -10.93 -1.40 -12.42
C ASN A 142 -11.69 -1.42 -11.09
N ALA A 143 -12.75 -2.20 -11.01
CA ALA A 143 -13.58 -2.32 -9.82
C ALA A 143 -13.73 -3.77 -9.40
N TYR A 144 -13.91 -3.97 -8.11
CA TYR A 144 -14.14 -5.27 -7.48
C TYR A 144 -15.40 -5.20 -6.64
N ARG A 145 -16.12 -6.31 -6.57
CA ARG A 145 -17.34 -6.44 -5.76
C ARG A 145 -17.25 -7.64 -4.83
N SER A 146 -17.70 -7.43 -3.60
CA SER A 146 -18.02 -8.48 -2.65
C SER A 146 -19.54 -8.61 -2.53
N THR A 147 -20.03 -9.83 -2.33
CA THR A 147 -21.42 -10.14 -1.98
C THR A 147 -21.52 -10.93 -0.69
N ASN A 148 -20.44 -11.00 0.08
CA ASN A 148 -20.31 -11.82 1.29
C ASN A 148 -19.68 -11.05 2.46
N GLY A 149 -19.95 -9.74 2.58
CA GLY A 149 -19.50 -8.91 3.68
C GLY A 149 -17.98 -8.66 3.65
N GLY A 150 -17.38 -8.58 2.46
CA GLY A 150 -15.94 -8.34 2.32
C GLY A 150 -15.06 -9.54 2.68
N ALA A 151 -15.62 -10.75 2.71
CA ALA A 151 -14.82 -11.96 2.88
C ALA A 151 -14.02 -12.31 1.63
N SER A 152 -14.55 -11.98 0.45
CA SER A 152 -13.85 -12.05 -0.83
C SER A 152 -14.35 -10.98 -1.80
N PHE A 153 -13.50 -10.60 -2.74
CA PHE A 153 -13.83 -9.66 -3.80
C PHE A 153 -13.54 -10.29 -5.16
N SER A 154 -14.41 -10.05 -6.14
CA SER A 154 -14.26 -10.48 -7.53
C SER A 154 -14.24 -9.28 -8.45
N GLY A 155 -13.37 -9.30 -9.45
CA GLY A 155 -13.28 -8.22 -10.45
C GLY A 155 -14.58 -8.07 -11.23
N LEU A 156 -14.99 -6.85 -11.45
CA LEU A 156 -16.07 -6.50 -12.35
C LEU A 156 -15.53 -6.27 -13.76
N PRO A 157 -16.35 -6.44 -14.81
CA PRO A 157 -15.97 -6.02 -16.15
C PRO A 157 -15.56 -4.54 -16.13
N SER A 158 -14.39 -4.23 -16.63
CA SER A 158 -13.87 -2.87 -16.69
C SER A 158 -13.39 -2.56 -18.10
N GLU A 159 -13.48 -1.29 -18.45
CA GLU A 159 -12.95 -0.78 -19.72
C GLU A 159 -11.65 -0.01 -19.49
N ALA A 160 -10.71 -0.46 -18.83
CA ALA A 160 -9.34 0.04 -18.55
C ALA A 160 -8.93 1.44 -19.13
N THR A 161 -9.88 2.34 -19.30
CA THR A 161 -9.73 3.67 -19.95
C THR A 161 -9.93 4.83 -18.96
N GLY A 162 -10.08 4.53 -17.69
CA GLY A 162 -10.28 5.53 -16.64
C GLY A 162 -9.00 6.30 -16.28
N ARG A 163 -9.17 7.29 -15.42
CA ARG A 163 -8.05 7.99 -14.76
C ARG A 163 -7.33 7.02 -13.82
N PHE A 164 -6.12 7.39 -13.38
CA PHE A 164 -5.41 6.64 -12.35
C PHE A 164 -6.32 6.38 -11.14
N ILE A 165 -6.90 7.42 -10.55
CA ILE A 165 -7.96 7.29 -9.54
C ILE A 165 -9.27 7.86 -10.11
N ASN A 166 -10.33 7.05 -10.08
CA ASN A 166 -11.66 7.44 -10.51
C ASN A 166 -12.57 7.64 -9.29
N PRO A 167 -12.99 8.88 -9.00
CA PRO A 167 -14.01 9.11 -7.99
C PRO A 167 -15.30 8.37 -8.35
N SER A 168 -15.91 7.73 -7.39
CA SER A 168 -17.19 7.04 -7.55
C SER A 168 -18.11 7.31 -6.35
N ASP A 169 -19.38 7.12 -6.57
CA ASP A 169 -20.40 7.13 -5.53
C ASP A 169 -21.24 5.87 -5.62
N TYR A 170 -21.97 5.55 -4.58
CA TYR A 170 -22.79 4.34 -4.46
C TYR A 170 -24.23 4.73 -4.14
N ASP A 171 -25.15 4.33 -5.01
CA ASP A 171 -26.58 4.56 -4.80
C ASP A 171 -27.15 3.50 -3.86
N ASN A 172 -27.42 3.89 -2.61
CA ASN A 172 -28.02 3.03 -1.60
C ASN A 172 -29.56 2.87 -1.74
N ASN A 173 -30.17 3.47 -2.76
CA ASN A 173 -31.64 3.46 -2.95
C ASN A 173 -32.08 2.52 -4.08
N GLN A 174 -31.16 1.97 -4.82
CA GLN A 174 -31.41 1.09 -5.96
C GLN A 174 -30.80 -0.29 -5.69
N ASP A 175 -31.52 -1.16 -5.01
CA ASP A 175 -31.18 -2.58 -4.80
C ASP A 175 -31.63 -3.46 -5.97
#